data_27b1af052df99affc531c8593e121e5d
#
_entry.id   27b1af052df99affc531c8593e121e5d
#
_cell.length_a   1.000
_cell.length_b   1.000
_cell.length_c   1.000
_cell.angle_alpha   90.00
_cell.angle_beta   90.00
_cell.angle_gamma   90.00
#
_symmetry.space_group_name_H-M   'P 1'
#
loop_
_entity.id
_entity.type
_entity.pdbx_description
1 polymer ?
#
loop_
_entity_poly.entity_id
_entity_poly.type
_entity_poly.pdbx_seq_one_letter_code
_entity_poly.pdbx_strand_id
1 'polypeptide(L)'
;SGGLMVGSGLVAATAYISPKEAVKGEHFICNKEDIPIGGTRSFVLEGSTIPYILIHLENGEFRAYEQKCTHLSCSVFYAPGSGKIECPCHKGFFDAMTGKVLQGPPPRDLPNLEVFFKDNSVFVKANLEEIG
;
A
#
# COMPACT_ATOMS: atom_id res chain seq x y z
N SER A 1 17.72 -30.07 -31.39
CA SER A 1 17.37 -28.73 -31.74
C SER A 1 15.97 -28.35 -31.23
N GLY A 2 15.05 -29.24 -31.35
CA GLY A 2 13.72 -28.94 -30.87
C GLY A 2 13.65 -28.60 -29.40
N GLY A 3 14.55 -29.18 -28.64
CA GLY A 3 14.55 -28.91 -27.22
C GLY A 3 14.85 -27.48 -26.89
N LEU A 4 15.58 -26.80 -27.72
CA LEU A 4 15.90 -25.41 -27.45
C LEU A 4 14.67 -24.51 -27.49
N MET A 5 13.82 -24.74 -28.47
CA MET A 5 12.64 -23.92 -28.60
C MET A 5 11.66 -24.17 -27.50
N VAL A 6 11.58 -25.40 -27.05
CA VAL A 6 10.66 -25.72 -25.97
C VAL A 6 11.06 -24.97 -24.71
N GLY A 7 12.36 -24.92 -24.42
CA GLY A 7 12.80 -24.19 -23.26
C GLY A 7 12.44 -22.74 -23.31
N SER A 8 12.58 -22.13 -24.48
CA SER A 8 12.26 -20.72 -24.61
C SER A 8 10.78 -20.45 -24.36
N GLY A 9 9.94 -21.30 -24.87
CA GLY A 9 8.50 -21.11 -24.68
C GLY A 9 8.11 -21.17 -23.22
N LEU A 10 8.70 -22.07 -22.48
CA LEU A 10 8.37 -22.21 -21.07
C LEU A 10 8.74 -20.97 -20.28
N VAL A 11 9.91 -20.42 -20.58
CA VAL A 11 10.35 -19.22 -19.88
C VAL A 11 9.38 -18.09 -20.11
N ALA A 12 8.96 -17.87 -21.33
CA ALA A 12 8.04 -16.80 -21.63
C ALA A 12 6.70 -16.98 -20.90
N ALA A 13 6.21 -18.21 -20.86
CA ALA A 13 4.93 -18.45 -20.22
C ALA A 13 4.98 -18.18 -18.73
N THR A 14 6.08 -18.59 -18.08
CA THR A 14 6.15 -18.41 -16.63
C THR A 14 6.37 -16.98 -16.24
N ALA A 15 6.89 -16.16 -17.13
CA ALA A 15 7.15 -14.76 -16.80
C ALA A 15 5.93 -13.87 -16.93
N TYR A 16 4.89 -14.34 -17.57
CA TYR A 16 3.75 -13.51 -17.83
C TYR A 16 2.74 -13.56 -16.69
N ILE A 17 2.28 -12.39 -16.26
CA ILE A 17 1.20 -12.26 -15.28
C ILE A 17 0.17 -11.34 -15.90
N SER A 18 -1.09 -11.77 -15.94
CA SER A 18 -2.12 -10.95 -16.51
C SER A 18 -2.37 -9.70 -15.67
N PRO A 19 -2.71 -8.58 -16.29
CA PRO A 19 -3.00 -7.36 -15.53
C PRO A 19 -4.12 -7.55 -14.51
N LYS A 20 -5.10 -8.37 -14.83
CA LYS A 20 -6.20 -8.60 -13.91
C LYS A 20 -5.72 -9.26 -12.62
N GLU A 21 -4.84 -10.22 -12.74
CA GLU A 21 -4.31 -10.89 -11.55
C GLU A 21 -3.41 -9.97 -10.75
N ALA A 22 -2.64 -9.12 -11.43
CA ALA A 22 -1.78 -8.17 -10.75
C ALA A 22 -2.59 -7.20 -9.93
N VAL A 23 -3.80 -6.85 -10.38
CA VAL A 23 -4.65 -5.91 -9.67
C VAL A 23 -5.29 -6.55 -8.44
N LYS A 24 -5.62 -7.82 -8.50
CA LYS A 24 -6.39 -8.48 -7.45
C LYS A 24 -5.54 -9.14 -6.38
N GLY A 25 -4.31 -9.31 -6.56
CA GLY A 25 -3.54 -10.14 -5.68
C GLY A 25 -2.52 -9.39 -4.88
N GLU A 26 -1.38 -10.01 -4.78
CA GLU A 26 -0.26 -9.49 -4.03
C GLU A 26 0.54 -8.57 -4.92
N HIS A 27 0.94 -7.43 -4.37
CA HIS A 27 1.68 -6.42 -5.11
C HIS A 27 2.96 -6.08 -4.38
N PHE A 28 4.08 -6.22 -5.07
CA PHE A 28 5.37 -5.82 -4.52
C PHE A 28 5.45 -4.30 -4.47
N ILE A 29 5.86 -3.75 -3.35
CA ILE A 29 6.01 -2.31 -3.20
C ILE A 29 7.47 -1.90 -3.13
N CYS A 30 8.23 -2.50 -2.23
CA CYS A 30 9.63 -2.14 -2.04
C CYS A 30 10.29 -3.16 -1.12
N ASN A 31 11.58 -3.01 -0.88
CA ASN A 31 12.26 -3.77 0.16
C ASN A 31 12.16 -3.03 1.47
N LYS A 32 12.31 -3.77 2.58
CA LYS A 32 12.16 -3.18 3.90
C LYS A 32 13.13 -2.01 4.12
N GLU A 33 14.36 -2.15 3.65
CA GLU A 33 15.36 -1.11 3.87
C GLU A 33 15.16 0.12 2.99
N ASP A 34 14.25 0.05 2.03
CA ASP A 34 14.00 1.21 1.17
C ASP A 34 13.29 2.33 1.90
N ILE A 35 12.65 2.02 3.03
CA ILE A 35 11.94 3.01 3.83
C ILE A 35 12.48 2.96 5.24
N PRO A 36 13.15 4.01 5.71
CA PRO A 36 13.64 4.02 7.09
C PRO A 36 12.47 4.11 8.07
N ILE A 37 12.74 3.78 9.32
CA ILE A 37 11.72 3.89 10.37
C ILE A 37 11.25 5.34 10.43
N GLY A 38 9.95 5.53 10.44
CA GLY A 38 9.34 6.86 10.40
C GLY A 38 9.13 7.37 9.00
N GLY A 39 9.63 6.64 7.98
CA GLY A 39 9.48 7.04 6.60
C GLY A 39 8.22 6.49 5.96
N THR A 40 7.95 6.98 4.76
CA THR A 40 6.75 6.58 4.03
C THR A 40 7.06 6.47 2.55
N ARG A 41 6.16 5.79 1.83
CA ARG A 41 6.21 5.73 0.38
C ARG A 41 4.79 5.74 -0.15
N SER A 42 4.51 6.66 -1.05
CA SER A 42 3.22 6.71 -1.74
C SER A 42 3.27 5.78 -2.95
N PHE A 43 2.16 5.14 -3.25
CA PHE A 43 2.10 4.25 -4.40
C PHE A 43 0.67 4.14 -4.90
N VAL A 44 0.55 3.65 -6.14
CA VAL A 44 -0.74 3.38 -6.78
C VAL A 44 -0.64 1.96 -7.33
N LEU A 45 -1.68 1.18 -7.10
CA LEU A 45 -1.72 -0.19 -7.61
C LEU A 45 -2.09 -0.17 -9.09
N GLU A 46 -1.52 -1.11 -9.83
CA GLU A 46 -1.82 -1.21 -11.25
C GLU A 46 -3.30 -1.48 -11.45
N GLY A 47 -3.90 -0.75 -12.37
CA GLY A 47 -5.33 -0.88 -12.63
C GLY A 47 -6.20 -0.04 -11.72
N SER A 48 -5.60 0.74 -10.84
CA SER A 48 -6.31 1.59 -9.90
C SER A 48 -5.75 3.01 -9.99
N THR A 49 -6.58 3.99 -9.64
CA THR A 49 -6.13 5.38 -9.54
C THR A 49 -6.09 5.85 -8.09
N ILE A 50 -6.39 4.97 -7.15
CA ILE A 50 -6.43 5.33 -5.74
C ILE A 50 -5.00 5.42 -5.21
N PRO A 51 -4.62 6.53 -4.59
CA PRO A 51 -3.30 6.64 -3.99
C PRO A 51 -3.27 5.98 -2.62
N TYR A 52 -2.16 5.36 -2.30
CA TYR A 52 -1.93 4.71 -1.02
C TYR A 52 -0.63 5.20 -0.43
N ILE A 53 -0.50 5.07 0.88
CA ILE A 53 0.73 5.39 1.58
C ILE A 53 1.15 4.19 2.42
N LEU A 54 2.42 3.79 2.25
CA LEU A 54 3.03 2.76 3.07
C LEU A 54 3.88 3.44 4.13
N ILE A 55 3.69 3.07 5.38
CA ILE A 55 4.34 3.71 6.52
C ILE A 55 5.17 2.69 7.27
N HIS A 56 6.43 3.05 7.55
CA HIS A 56 7.29 2.25 8.42
C HIS A 56 7.22 2.85 9.81
N LEU A 57 6.40 2.25 10.67
CA LEU A 57 6.13 2.81 11.98
C LEU A 57 7.34 2.73 12.88
N GLU A 58 7.34 3.56 13.93
CA GLU A 58 8.47 3.61 14.86
C GLU A 58 8.71 2.30 15.57
N ASN A 59 7.68 1.46 15.73
CA ASN A 59 7.87 0.15 16.35
C ASN A 59 8.39 -0.90 15.38
N GLY A 60 8.67 -0.53 14.13
CA GLY A 60 9.21 -1.44 13.13
C GLY A 60 8.17 -2.11 12.25
N GLU A 61 6.90 -1.91 12.52
CA GLU A 61 5.84 -2.49 11.71
C GLU A 61 5.55 -1.61 10.50
N PHE A 62 4.92 -2.22 9.49
CA PHE A 62 4.50 -1.50 8.30
C PHE A 62 2.98 -1.48 8.24
N ARG A 63 2.42 -0.37 7.77
CA ARG A 63 0.99 -0.22 7.53
C ARG A 63 0.77 0.48 6.20
N ALA A 64 -0.33 0.15 5.54
CA ALA A 64 -0.67 0.77 4.26
C ALA A 64 -2.12 1.23 4.31
N TYR A 65 -2.35 2.47 3.90
CA TYR A 65 -3.68 3.08 3.92
C TYR A 65 -3.92 3.83 2.62
N GLU A 66 -5.21 4.07 2.32
CA GLU A 66 -5.53 5.04 1.28
C GLU A 66 -4.99 6.40 1.71
N GLN A 67 -4.35 7.09 0.77
CA GLN A 67 -3.77 8.39 1.06
C GLN A 67 -4.76 9.51 0.79
N LYS A 68 -6.02 9.28 1.13
CA LYS A 68 -7.08 10.28 0.99
C LYS A 68 -7.89 10.33 2.26
N CYS A 69 -8.10 11.54 2.74
CA CYS A 69 -8.97 11.76 3.90
C CYS A 69 -10.38 11.29 3.55
N THR A 70 -11.03 10.59 4.49
CA THR A 70 -12.38 10.10 4.26
C THR A 70 -13.42 11.20 4.28
N HIS A 71 -13.03 12.42 4.63
CA HIS A 71 -13.94 13.57 4.65
C HIS A 71 -13.98 14.28 3.28
N LEU A 72 -12.87 14.82 2.82
CA LEU A 72 -12.85 15.62 1.60
C LEU A 72 -11.79 15.17 0.59
N SER A 73 -11.33 13.94 0.71
CA SER A 73 -10.36 13.38 -0.23
C SER A 73 -9.04 14.14 -0.30
N CYS A 74 -8.71 14.92 0.71
CA CYS A 74 -7.40 15.55 0.81
C CYS A 74 -6.34 14.49 1.07
N SER A 75 -5.14 14.70 0.53
CA SER A 75 -4.05 13.77 0.78
C SER A 75 -3.65 13.83 2.25
N VAL A 76 -3.51 12.66 2.85
CA VAL A 76 -3.06 12.57 4.22
C VAL A 76 -1.56 12.30 4.26
N PHE A 77 -0.94 12.55 5.39
CA PHE A 77 0.48 12.27 5.55
C PHE A 77 0.75 11.77 6.96
N TYR A 78 1.87 11.08 7.11
CA TYR A 78 2.29 10.55 8.39
C TYR A 78 3.27 11.51 9.05
N ALA A 79 3.01 11.84 10.31
CA ALA A 79 3.91 12.70 11.08
C ALA A 79 4.85 11.79 11.88
N PRO A 80 6.13 11.69 11.50
CA PRO A 80 7.06 10.78 12.18
C PRO A 80 7.14 11.06 13.68
N GLY A 81 7.13 10.00 14.46
CA GLY A 81 7.21 10.12 15.90
C GLY A 81 5.89 10.44 16.59
N SER A 82 4.86 10.76 15.84
CA SER A 82 3.57 11.14 16.44
C SER A 82 2.62 9.96 16.59
N GLY A 83 2.81 8.91 15.80
CA GLY A 83 1.86 7.81 15.75
C GLY A 83 0.56 8.17 15.05
N LYS A 84 0.53 9.28 14.34
CA LYS A 84 -0.71 9.79 13.74
C LYS A 84 -0.53 10.10 12.26
N ILE A 85 -1.62 9.89 11.52
CA ILE A 85 -1.73 10.30 10.13
C ILE A 85 -2.61 11.54 10.14
N GLU A 86 -2.18 12.60 9.47
CA GLU A 86 -2.86 13.89 9.51
C GLU A 86 -3.52 14.20 8.19
N CYS A 87 -4.72 14.76 8.28
CA CYS A 87 -5.40 15.37 7.15
C CYS A 87 -5.22 16.89 7.28
N PRO A 88 -4.46 17.53 6.36
CA PRO A 88 -4.16 18.95 6.54
C PRO A 88 -5.35 19.88 6.29
N CYS A 89 -6.36 19.41 5.55
CA CYS A 89 -7.45 20.27 5.15
C CYS A 89 -8.30 20.73 6.33
N HIS A 90 -8.53 19.85 7.31
CA HIS A 90 -9.39 20.16 8.43
C HIS A 90 -8.80 19.72 9.76
N LYS A 91 -7.50 19.47 9.77
CA LYS A 91 -6.80 19.04 10.98
C LYS A 91 -7.41 17.79 11.58
N GLY A 92 -7.75 16.84 10.73
CA GLY A 92 -8.19 15.54 11.18
C GLY A 92 -6.98 14.64 11.43
N PHE A 93 -7.16 13.68 12.32
CA PHE A 93 -6.10 12.75 12.68
C PHE A 93 -6.61 11.33 12.71
N PHE A 94 -5.78 10.41 12.25
CA PHE A 94 -6.05 8.99 12.31
C PHE A 94 -4.90 8.30 13.04
N ASP A 95 -5.22 7.21 13.71
CA ASP A 95 -4.19 6.40 14.36
C ASP A 95 -3.38 5.67 13.31
N ALA A 96 -2.05 5.83 13.31
CA ALA A 96 -1.21 5.21 12.30
C ALA A 96 -1.17 3.68 12.44
N MET A 97 -1.41 3.14 13.62
CA MET A 97 -1.43 1.69 13.82
C MET A 97 -2.70 1.04 13.31
N THR A 98 -3.84 1.72 13.43
CA THR A 98 -5.13 1.11 13.17
C THR A 98 -5.94 1.79 12.07
N GLY A 99 -5.59 3.04 11.72
CA GLY A 99 -6.36 3.82 10.75
C GLY A 99 -7.62 4.44 11.33
N LYS A 100 -7.85 4.29 12.63
CA LYS A 100 -9.08 4.80 13.24
C LYS A 100 -9.03 6.31 13.37
N VAL A 101 -10.20 6.93 13.18
CA VAL A 101 -10.33 8.36 13.38
C VAL A 101 -10.06 8.70 14.84
N LEU A 102 -9.16 9.66 15.06
CA LEU A 102 -8.84 10.13 16.40
C LEU A 102 -9.47 11.49 16.67
N GLN A 103 -9.53 12.34 15.65
CA GLN A 103 -9.97 13.72 15.84
C GLN A 103 -10.36 14.33 14.51
N GLY A 104 -11.31 15.24 14.55
CA GLY A 104 -11.65 16.04 13.39
C GLY A 104 -12.87 15.54 12.66
N PRO A 105 -13.18 16.15 11.51
CA PRO A 105 -14.39 15.85 10.77
C PRO A 105 -14.44 14.52 10.01
N PRO A 106 -13.33 13.78 9.78
CA PRO A 106 -13.46 12.55 8.98
C PRO A 106 -14.51 11.62 9.56
N PRO A 107 -15.45 11.14 8.73
CA PRO A 107 -16.57 10.33 9.24
C PRO A 107 -16.24 8.85 9.35
N ARG A 108 -15.15 8.40 8.78
CA ARG A 108 -14.80 6.98 8.74
C ARG A 108 -13.31 6.80 8.93
N ASP A 109 -12.95 5.60 9.37
CA ASP A 109 -11.55 5.23 9.48
C ASP A 109 -10.93 5.17 8.08
N LEU A 110 -9.59 5.29 8.03
CA LEU A 110 -8.88 5.16 6.76
C LEU A 110 -8.94 3.71 6.30
N PRO A 111 -9.32 3.46 5.05
CA PRO A 111 -9.24 2.12 4.51
C PRO A 111 -7.79 1.65 4.47
N ASN A 112 -7.55 0.40 4.82
CA ASN A 112 -6.21 -0.14 4.85
C ASN A 112 -6.05 -1.28 3.86
N LEU A 113 -4.79 -1.59 3.56
CA LEU A 113 -4.43 -2.78 2.82
C LEU A 113 -3.63 -3.67 3.75
N GLU A 114 -3.77 -4.97 3.56
CA GLU A 114 -2.96 -5.91 4.31
C GLU A 114 -1.51 -5.84 3.83
N VAL A 115 -0.57 -5.71 4.76
CA VAL A 115 0.86 -5.68 4.44
C VAL A 115 1.46 -6.99 4.90
N PHE A 116 2.27 -7.61 4.05
CA PHE A 116 2.97 -8.83 4.42
C PHE A 116 4.33 -8.86 3.75
N PHE A 117 5.15 -9.82 4.13
CA PHE A 117 6.54 -9.86 3.69
C PHE A 117 6.86 -11.20 3.06
N LYS A 118 7.72 -11.16 2.05
CA LYS A 118 8.39 -12.34 1.53
C LYS A 118 9.88 -12.05 1.62
N ASP A 119 10.54 -12.69 2.58
CA ASP A 119 11.93 -12.39 2.89
C ASP A 119 12.06 -10.91 3.23
N ASN A 120 12.80 -10.14 2.46
CA ASN A 120 13.01 -8.72 2.71
C ASN A 120 12.09 -7.82 1.91
N SER A 121 11.17 -8.40 1.16
CA SER A 121 10.29 -7.65 0.27
C SER A 121 8.97 -7.34 0.96
N VAL A 122 8.48 -6.12 0.75
CA VAL A 122 7.21 -5.67 1.31
C VAL A 122 6.15 -5.76 0.23
N PHE A 123 5.07 -6.45 0.53
CA PHE A 123 3.94 -6.63 -0.37
C PHE A 123 2.68 -6.13 0.30
N VAL A 124 1.73 -5.70 -0.52
CA VAL A 124 0.37 -5.44 -0.06
C VAL A 124 -0.58 -6.35 -0.80
N LYS A 125 -1.68 -6.68 -0.15
CA LYS A 125 -2.71 -7.50 -0.74
C LYS A 125 -3.96 -6.66 -0.93
N ALA A 126 -4.47 -6.62 -2.14
CA ALA A 126 -5.58 -5.77 -2.49
C ALA A 126 -6.66 -6.55 -3.23
N ASN A 127 -7.91 -6.12 -3.05
CA ASN A 127 -9.04 -6.60 -3.81
C ASN A 127 -9.78 -5.37 -4.29
N LEU A 128 -9.68 -5.08 -5.60
CA LEU A 128 -10.25 -3.87 -6.15
C LEU A 128 -11.75 -3.80 -5.99
N GLU A 129 -12.42 -4.93 -5.89
CA GLU A 129 -13.86 -4.92 -5.68
C GLU A 129 -14.24 -4.31 -4.35
N GLU A 130 -13.40 -4.48 -3.36
CA GLU A 130 -13.65 -3.90 -2.04
C GLU A 130 -13.21 -2.45 -1.97
N ILE A 131 -12.21 -2.09 -2.77
CA ILE A 131 -11.64 -0.76 -2.76
C ILE A 131 -12.44 0.18 -3.64
N GLY A 132 -12.84 -0.31 -4.80
CA GLY A 132 -13.52 0.48 -5.79
C GLY A 132 -14.92 0.84 -5.39
#